data_24c2a34ee8bfab4b05957d37273ea525
#
_entry.id   24c2a34ee8bfab4b05957d37273ea525
#
_cell.length_a   1.000
_cell.length_b   1.000
_cell.length_c   1.000
_cell.angle_alpha   90.00
_cell.angle_beta   90.00
_cell.angle_gamma   90.00
#
_symmetry.space_group_name_H-M   'P 1'
#
loop_
_entity.id
_entity.type
_entity.pdbx_description
1 polymer ?
#
loop_
_entity_poly.entity_id
_entity_poly.type
_entity_poly.pdbx_seq_one_letter_code
_entity_poly.pdbx_strand_id
1 'polypeptide(L)'
;MRLGPYQYLADMVVMHYHNSSLNDVENKQRRRCLVAIAGGLGSGKSTIAGHVRDRVEEQGLKCQVVTVEGFLRPRADLSEEQLNKRGAIDTLDGDAVLHMVQDLRDSRPGEDVHLPGFDEHTRETVPDGQVIQPDTQVVIIKGTYILANAQPWRKIGGLVDERWFVFVMPDVARERGARQYLDKGIVGTEEEAFRRYDEIGVYTNKYVNRHSCRVDVVIENNDDTVPLTE
;
A
#
# COMPACT_ATOMS: atom_id res chain seq x y z
N MET A 1 -6.08 -29.13 -6.52
CA MET A 1 -5.84 -27.85 -7.15
C MET A 1 -4.95 -27.04 -6.20
N ARG A 2 -3.75 -26.62 -6.59
CA ARG A 2 -2.96 -25.72 -5.74
C ARG A 2 -3.54 -24.34 -5.94
N LEU A 3 -4.06 -23.72 -4.90
CA LEU A 3 -4.50 -22.34 -4.91
C LEU A 3 -3.29 -21.46 -5.26
N GLY A 4 -3.45 -20.51 -6.17
CA GLY A 4 -2.40 -19.54 -6.46
C GLY A 4 -2.13 -18.66 -5.23
N PRO A 5 -0.95 -18.03 -5.10
CA PRO A 5 -0.57 -17.26 -3.92
C PRO A 5 -1.57 -16.14 -3.62
N TYR A 6 -2.13 -15.49 -4.63
CA TYR A 6 -3.13 -14.42 -4.45
C TYR A 6 -4.48 -14.93 -3.96
N GLN A 7 -4.87 -16.14 -4.35
CA GLN A 7 -6.09 -16.78 -3.83
C GLN A 7 -5.97 -17.04 -2.33
N TYR A 8 -4.84 -17.56 -1.89
CA TYR A 8 -4.58 -17.78 -0.47
C TYR A 8 -4.67 -16.50 0.35
N LEU A 9 -4.08 -15.41 -0.14
CA LEU A 9 -4.14 -14.09 0.51
C LEU A 9 -5.59 -13.55 0.56
N ALA A 10 -6.33 -13.70 -0.53
CA ALA A 10 -7.74 -13.29 -0.56
C ALA A 10 -8.60 -14.11 0.41
N ASP A 11 -8.40 -15.44 0.47
CA ASP A 11 -9.11 -16.32 1.41
C ASP A 11 -8.85 -15.92 2.86
N MET A 12 -7.62 -15.54 3.21
CA MET A 12 -7.28 -15.01 4.54
C MET A 12 -8.07 -13.75 4.86
N VAL A 13 -8.13 -12.80 3.94
CA VAL A 13 -8.85 -11.52 4.12
C VAL A 13 -10.35 -11.78 4.29
N VAL A 14 -10.93 -12.61 3.44
CA VAL A 14 -12.36 -12.98 3.49
C VAL A 14 -12.68 -13.66 4.81
N MET A 15 -11.86 -14.62 5.23
CA MET A 15 -12.02 -15.31 6.51
C MET A 15 -11.92 -14.32 7.69
N HIS A 16 -10.97 -13.39 7.65
CA HIS A 16 -10.80 -12.37 8.69
C HIS A 16 -12.04 -11.47 8.80
N TYR A 17 -12.53 -10.99 7.65
CA TYR A 17 -13.75 -10.18 7.60
C TYR A 17 -14.96 -10.91 8.20
N HIS A 18 -15.17 -12.18 7.86
CA HIS A 18 -16.29 -12.97 8.40
C HIS A 18 -16.13 -13.25 9.89
N ASN A 19 -14.93 -13.58 10.36
CA ASN A 19 -14.68 -13.84 11.79
C ASN A 19 -14.86 -12.57 12.65
N SER A 20 -14.41 -11.43 12.18
CA SER A 20 -14.62 -10.14 12.85
C SER A 20 -16.09 -9.80 12.94
N SER A 21 -16.87 -10.11 11.89
CA SER A 21 -18.32 -9.88 11.85
C SER A 21 -19.10 -10.77 12.82
N LEU A 22 -18.59 -11.94 13.17
CA LEU A 22 -19.22 -12.82 14.16
C LEU A 22 -19.05 -12.32 15.60
N ASN A 23 -17.94 -11.64 15.88
CA ASN A 23 -17.67 -11.06 17.20
C ASN A 23 -18.41 -9.73 17.43
N ASP A 24 -18.87 -9.06 16.38
CA ASP A 24 -19.61 -7.79 16.45
C ASP A 24 -21.15 -7.96 16.52
N VAL A 25 -21.66 -9.16 16.81
CA VAL A 25 -23.11 -9.46 16.87
C VAL A 25 -23.84 -8.58 17.90
N GLU A 26 -23.17 -8.14 18.96
CA GLU A 26 -23.75 -7.23 19.96
C GLU A 26 -23.90 -5.79 19.46
N ASN A 27 -23.06 -5.32 18.53
CA ASN A 27 -23.00 -3.92 18.10
C ASN A 27 -23.70 -3.58 16.77
N LYS A 28 -24.21 -4.56 16.02
CA LYS A 28 -24.88 -4.38 14.70
C LYS A 28 -24.10 -3.58 13.65
N GLN A 29 -22.83 -3.27 13.88
CA GLN A 29 -21.99 -2.51 12.97
C GLN A 29 -20.86 -3.41 12.45
N ARG A 30 -20.98 -3.87 11.21
CA ARG A 30 -19.88 -4.56 10.52
C ARG A 30 -18.76 -3.56 10.25
N ARG A 31 -17.61 -3.76 10.85
CA ARG A 31 -16.42 -2.97 10.59
C ARG A 31 -15.78 -3.39 9.26
N ARG A 32 -15.11 -2.45 8.59
CA ARG A 32 -14.28 -2.75 7.43
C ARG A 32 -13.07 -3.59 7.87
N CYS A 33 -12.70 -4.57 7.04
CA CYS A 33 -11.42 -5.27 7.18
C CYS A 33 -10.33 -4.41 6.52
N LEU A 34 -9.33 -4.01 7.29
CA LEU A 34 -8.22 -3.18 6.83
C LEU A 34 -6.95 -4.02 6.70
N VAL A 35 -6.38 -4.04 5.50
CA VAL A 35 -5.12 -4.74 5.20
C VAL A 35 -4.06 -3.70 4.86
N ALA A 36 -2.94 -3.66 5.59
CA ALA A 36 -1.81 -2.81 5.26
C ALA A 36 -0.75 -3.61 4.49
N ILE A 37 -0.36 -3.13 3.30
CA ILE A 37 0.70 -3.72 2.48
C ILE A 37 1.90 -2.78 2.43
N ALA A 38 3.00 -3.15 3.10
CA ALA A 38 4.28 -2.47 3.04
C ALA A 38 5.28 -3.18 2.11
N GLY A 39 6.35 -2.48 1.77
CA GLY A 39 7.46 -3.03 0.99
C GLY A 39 8.19 -1.95 0.21
N GLY A 40 9.38 -2.23 -0.26
CA GLY A 40 10.24 -1.29 -0.96
C GLY A 40 9.77 -0.90 -2.37
N LEU A 41 10.52 -0.01 -3.01
CA LEU A 41 10.34 0.33 -4.41
C LEU A 41 10.65 -0.90 -5.28
N GLY A 42 9.84 -1.15 -6.31
CA GLY A 42 9.99 -2.32 -7.18
C GLY A 42 9.51 -3.64 -6.57
N SER A 43 8.96 -3.65 -5.34
CA SER A 43 8.52 -4.90 -4.69
C SER A 43 7.21 -5.49 -5.25
N GLY A 44 6.43 -4.74 -6.03
CA GLY A 44 5.19 -5.26 -6.63
C GLY A 44 3.94 -5.10 -5.77
N LYS A 45 3.96 -4.27 -4.73
CA LYS A 45 2.79 -3.99 -3.85
C LYS A 45 1.51 -3.71 -4.60
N SER A 46 1.57 -2.86 -5.64
CA SER A 46 0.39 -2.47 -6.41
C SER A 46 -0.21 -3.63 -7.19
N THR A 47 0.63 -4.48 -7.77
CA THR A 47 0.22 -5.69 -8.47
C THR A 47 -0.46 -6.66 -7.53
N ILE A 48 0.18 -6.95 -6.39
CA ILE A 48 -0.38 -7.85 -5.37
C ILE A 48 -1.71 -7.31 -4.84
N ALA A 49 -1.78 -6.02 -4.49
CA ALA A 49 -3.01 -5.40 -4.00
C ALA A 49 -4.16 -5.50 -5.02
N GLY A 50 -3.86 -5.28 -6.31
CA GLY A 50 -4.84 -5.42 -7.39
C GLY A 50 -5.37 -6.85 -7.52
N HIS A 51 -4.48 -7.85 -7.57
CA HIS A 51 -4.90 -9.25 -7.69
C HIS A 51 -5.68 -9.75 -6.46
N VAL A 52 -5.25 -9.37 -5.26
CA VAL A 52 -5.98 -9.73 -4.04
C VAL A 52 -7.36 -9.07 -4.03
N ARG A 53 -7.47 -7.79 -4.41
CA ARG A 53 -8.76 -7.11 -4.55
C ARG A 53 -9.68 -7.92 -5.47
N ASP A 54 -9.22 -8.25 -6.68
CA ASP A 54 -10.03 -8.94 -7.68
C ASP A 54 -10.52 -10.31 -7.14
N ARG A 55 -9.65 -11.06 -6.45
CA ARG A 55 -10.01 -12.34 -5.83
C ARG A 55 -10.95 -12.20 -4.62
N VAL A 56 -10.87 -11.12 -3.87
CA VAL A 56 -11.83 -10.81 -2.78
C VAL A 56 -13.20 -10.47 -3.37
N GLU A 57 -13.22 -9.71 -4.48
CA GLU A 57 -14.46 -9.34 -5.18
C GLU A 57 -15.12 -10.57 -5.83
N GLU A 58 -14.37 -11.49 -6.40
CA GLU A 58 -14.87 -12.78 -6.90
C GLU A 58 -15.55 -13.61 -5.80
N GLN A 59 -15.19 -13.41 -4.54
CA GLN A 59 -15.83 -14.03 -3.37
C GLN A 59 -17.02 -13.24 -2.79
N GLY A 60 -17.44 -12.16 -3.49
CA GLY A 60 -18.66 -11.40 -3.17
C GLY A 60 -18.48 -10.29 -2.14
N LEU A 61 -17.26 -9.92 -1.77
CA LEU A 61 -16.98 -8.78 -0.91
C LEU A 61 -16.51 -7.58 -1.75
N LYS A 62 -17.01 -6.38 -1.47
CA LYS A 62 -16.49 -5.15 -2.08
C LYS A 62 -15.15 -4.78 -1.48
N CYS A 63 -14.14 -4.64 -2.32
CA CYS A 63 -12.77 -4.35 -1.94
C CYS A 63 -12.23 -3.13 -2.70
N GLN A 64 -11.64 -2.18 -1.98
CA GLN A 64 -10.96 -1.04 -2.58
C GLN A 64 -9.50 -0.96 -2.15
N VAL A 65 -8.64 -0.44 -3.05
CA VAL A 65 -7.22 -0.24 -2.78
C VAL A 65 -6.95 1.24 -2.60
N VAL A 66 -6.34 1.60 -1.48
CA VAL A 66 -5.91 2.96 -1.15
C VAL A 66 -4.38 3.05 -1.25
N THR A 67 -3.88 4.14 -1.81
CA THR A 67 -2.45 4.43 -1.83
C THR A 67 -2.09 5.59 -0.91
N VAL A 68 -1.03 5.44 -0.11
CA VAL A 68 -0.51 6.53 0.72
C VAL A 68 0.23 7.61 -0.07
N GLU A 69 0.45 7.42 -1.37
CA GLU A 69 1.08 8.43 -2.24
C GLU A 69 0.24 9.71 -2.36
N GLY A 70 -1.09 9.62 -2.15
CA GLY A 70 -1.97 10.78 -2.01
C GLY A 70 -1.65 11.69 -0.82
N PHE A 71 -0.83 11.22 0.12
CA PHE A 71 -0.41 11.96 1.31
C PHE A 71 1.02 12.52 1.19
N LEU A 72 1.56 12.62 -0.02
CA LEU A 72 2.79 13.36 -0.26
C LEU A 72 2.58 14.84 0.06
N ARG A 73 3.53 15.43 0.79
CA ARG A 73 3.50 16.87 1.08
C ARG A 73 3.59 17.68 -0.21
N PRO A 74 2.90 18.81 -0.30
CA PRO A 74 3.01 19.72 -1.43
C PRO A 74 4.47 20.10 -1.68
N ARG A 75 4.87 20.27 -2.93
CA ARG A 75 6.25 20.65 -3.29
C ARG A 75 6.68 21.97 -2.66
N ALA A 76 5.74 22.91 -2.51
CA ALA A 76 5.99 24.21 -1.90
C ALA A 76 6.44 24.12 -0.42
N ASP A 77 6.08 23.03 0.26
CA ASP A 77 6.37 22.80 1.68
C ASP A 77 7.66 21.97 1.89
N LEU A 78 8.31 21.56 0.80
CA LEU A 78 9.51 20.72 0.83
C LEU A 78 10.77 21.53 0.58
N SER A 79 11.84 21.25 1.34
CA SER A 79 13.17 21.77 1.05
C SER A 79 13.71 21.16 -0.26
N GLU A 80 14.76 21.79 -0.83
CA GLU A 80 15.41 21.28 -2.04
C GLU A 80 15.92 19.83 -1.86
N GLU A 81 16.48 19.52 -0.69
CA GLU A 81 16.92 18.17 -0.35
C GLU A 81 15.73 17.19 -0.33
N GLN A 82 14.59 17.55 0.23
CA GLN A 82 13.38 16.75 0.26
C GLN A 82 12.77 16.57 -1.13
N LEU A 83 12.79 17.61 -1.96
CA LEU A 83 12.34 17.52 -3.36
C LEU A 83 13.14 16.47 -4.15
N ASN A 84 14.46 16.44 -3.95
CA ASN A 84 15.34 15.45 -4.58
C ASN A 84 15.04 14.00 -4.13
N LYS A 85 14.53 13.83 -2.90
CA LYS A 85 14.17 12.55 -2.28
C LYS A 85 12.65 12.35 -2.19
N ARG A 86 11.84 13.05 -2.98
CA ARG A 86 10.39 13.01 -2.89
C ARG A 86 9.87 11.56 -3.01
N GLY A 87 9.12 11.13 -1.99
CA GLY A 87 8.73 9.72 -1.77
C GLY A 87 9.48 9.08 -0.59
N ALA A 88 10.47 9.77 0.02
CA ALA A 88 11.04 9.36 1.30
C ALA A 88 10.05 9.60 2.44
N ILE A 89 10.27 8.93 3.58
CA ILE A 89 9.33 8.93 4.72
C ILE A 89 9.00 10.33 5.26
N ASP A 90 9.96 11.25 5.23
CA ASP A 90 9.84 12.63 5.71
C ASP A 90 9.15 13.58 4.70
N THR A 91 8.89 13.11 3.48
CA THR A 91 8.13 13.82 2.45
C THR A 91 6.66 13.42 2.39
N LEU A 92 6.25 12.49 3.24
CA LEU A 92 4.87 12.05 3.42
C LEU A 92 4.30 12.66 4.70
N ASP A 93 3.02 13.00 4.69
CA ASP A 93 2.29 13.39 5.89
C ASP A 93 1.81 12.15 6.65
N GLY A 94 2.69 11.65 7.53
CA GLY A 94 2.42 10.45 8.29
C GLY A 94 1.27 10.59 9.29
N ASP A 95 1.04 11.81 9.82
CA ASP A 95 -0.09 12.06 10.72
C ASP A 95 -1.41 12.03 9.96
N ALA A 96 -1.46 12.61 8.77
CA ALA A 96 -2.63 12.51 7.90
C ALA A 96 -2.94 11.07 7.47
N VAL A 97 -1.90 10.25 7.18
CA VAL A 97 -2.08 8.81 6.91
C VAL A 97 -2.62 8.08 8.14
N LEU A 98 -2.12 8.39 9.34
CA LEU A 98 -2.64 7.80 10.58
C LEU A 98 -4.12 8.15 10.79
N HIS A 99 -4.50 9.42 10.61
CA HIS A 99 -5.89 9.86 10.71
C HIS A 99 -6.76 9.16 9.67
N MET A 100 -6.33 9.04 8.43
CA MET A 100 -7.04 8.28 7.40
C MET A 100 -7.33 6.84 7.83
N VAL A 101 -6.35 6.14 8.42
CA VAL A 101 -6.56 4.76 8.88
C VAL A 101 -7.53 4.71 10.07
N GLN A 102 -7.50 5.71 10.97
CA GLN A 102 -8.46 5.85 12.06
C GLN A 102 -9.87 6.09 11.52
N ASP A 103 -10.03 7.01 10.57
CA ASP A 103 -11.32 7.31 9.94
C ASP A 103 -11.91 6.08 9.23
N LEU A 104 -11.08 5.32 8.50
CA LEU A 104 -11.50 4.07 7.89
C LEU A 104 -11.93 3.02 8.90
N ARG A 105 -11.26 2.96 10.07
CA ARG A 105 -11.61 2.05 11.17
C ARG A 105 -12.90 2.45 11.87
N ASP A 106 -13.11 3.74 12.08
CA ASP A 106 -14.21 4.29 12.88
C ASP A 106 -15.43 4.68 12.02
N SER A 107 -15.26 4.79 10.69
CA SER A 107 -16.34 5.15 9.77
C SER A 107 -17.50 4.14 9.83
N ARG A 108 -18.72 4.70 9.81
CA ARG A 108 -19.93 3.91 9.86
C ARG A 108 -20.27 3.31 8.49
N PRO A 109 -20.89 2.12 8.45
CA PRO A 109 -21.49 1.61 7.23
C PRO A 109 -22.52 2.61 6.68
N GLY A 110 -22.44 2.89 5.37
CA GLY A 110 -23.33 3.86 4.72
C GLY A 110 -22.76 5.27 4.57
N GLU A 111 -21.54 5.53 5.05
CA GLU A 111 -20.83 6.81 4.87
C GLU A 111 -19.66 6.65 3.89
N ASP A 112 -19.52 7.59 2.95
CA ASP A 112 -18.35 7.73 2.10
C ASP A 112 -17.16 8.23 2.93
N VAL A 113 -15.95 7.77 2.58
CA VAL A 113 -14.72 8.33 3.13
C VAL A 113 -13.92 8.94 1.99
N HIS A 114 -13.80 10.27 2.00
CA HIS A 114 -13.04 11.02 1.01
C HIS A 114 -11.58 11.11 1.41
N LEU A 115 -10.70 10.74 0.49
CA LEU A 115 -9.26 10.67 0.72
C LEU A 115 -8.50 11.38 -0.39
N PRO A 116 -7.33 11.95 -0.09
CA PRO A 116 -6.45 12.46 -1.13
C PRO A 116 -6.05 11.35 -2.11
N GLY A 117 -6.13 11.64 -3.39
CA GLY A 117 -5.60 10.81 -4.46
C GLY A 117 -4.21 11.26 -4.90
N PHE A 118 -3.63 10.51 -5.81
CA PHE A 118 -2.37 10.85 -6.45
C PHE A 118 -2.51 10.77 -7.97
N ASP A 119 -2.23 11.86 -8.64
CA ASP A 119 -2.18 11.91 -10.09
C ASP A 119 -0.78 11.48 -10.56
N GLU A 120 -0.71 10.35 -11.22
CA GLU A 120 0.54 9.77 -11.74
C GLU A 120 1.18 10.64 -12.84
N HIS A 121 0.40 11.43 -13.58
CA HIS A 121 0.90 12.28 -14.66
C HIS A 121 1.53 13.57 -14.14
N THR A 122 0.81 14.30 -13.29
CA THR A 122 1.32 15.53 -12.66
C THR A 122 2.24 15.22 -11.48
N ARG A 123 2.13 14.02 -10.91
CA ARG A 123 2.83 13.56 -9.71
C ARG A 123 2.51 14.41 -8.48
N GLU A 124 1.29 14.92 -8.43
CA GLU A 124 0.78 15.73 -7.33
C GLU A 124 -0.39 15.02 -6.64
N THR A 125 -0.62 15.45 -5.40
CA THR A 125 -1.79 15.02 -4.64
C THR A 125 -3.03 15.71 -5.18
N VAL A 126 -4.14 14.97 -5.23
CA VAL A 126 -5.44 15.48 -5.66
C VAL A 126 -6.39 15.42 -4.47
N PRO A 127 -6.90 16.56 -3.98
CA PRO A 127 -7.91 16.56 -2.93
C PRO A 127 -9.11 15.71 -3.36
N ASP A 128 -9.63 14.88 -2.44
CA ASP A 128 -10.77 13.99 -2.69
C ASP A 128 -10.61 13.07 -3.93
N GLY A 129 -9.36 12.82 -4.31
CA GLY A 129 -9.05 11.99 -5.50
C GLY A 129 -9.33 10.49 -5.32
N GLN A 130 -9.64 10.04 -4.10
CA GLN A 130 -10.08 8.69 -3.79
C GLN A 130 -11.33 8.75 -2.90
N VAL A 131 -12.32 7.91 -3.18
CA VAL A 131 -13.53 7.79 -2.35
C VAL A 131 -13.72 6.32 -2.01
N ILE A 132 -13.76 6.02 -0.72
CA ILE A 132 -14.14 4.69 -0.24
C ILE A 132 -15.65 4.65 -0.12
N GLN A 133 -16.26 3.79 -0.93
CA GLN A 133 -17.71 3.68 -1.03
C GLN A 133 -18.32 3.16 0.28
N PRO A 134 -19.58 3.53 0.57
CA PRO A 134 -20.25 3.19 1.84
C PRO A 134 -20.33 1.68 2.09
N ASP A 135 -20.45 0.90 1.03
CA ASP A 135 -20.60 -0.55 1.06
C ASP A 135 -19.29 -1.32 0.90
N THR A 136 -18.14 -0.62 0.92
CA THR A 136 -16.81 -1.25 0.89
C THR A 136 -16.57 -2.00 2.20
N GLN A 137 -16.29 -3.28 2.08
CA GLN A 137 -16.12 -4.20 3.21
C GLN A 137 -14.64 -4.45 3.52
N VAL A 138 -13.78 -4.39 2.49
CA VAL A 138 -12.33 -4.58 2.61
C VAL A 138 -11.61 -3.38 2.02
N VAL A 139 -10.63 -2.85 2.77
CA VAL A 139 -9.74 -1.79 2.27
C VAL A 139 -8.30 -2.25 2.37
N ILE A 140 -7.63 -2.34 1.22
CA ILE A 140 -6.20 -2.65 1.13
C ILE A 140 -5.44 -1.33 1.04
N ILE A 141 -4.67 -1.00 2.07
CA ILE A 141 -3.89 0.23 2.15
C ILE A 141 -2.44 -0.10 1.76
N LYS A 142 -2.00 0.38 0.61
CA LYS A 142 -0.63 0.16 0.14
C LYS A 142 0.26 1.38 0.37
N GLY A 143 1.46 1.14 0.88
CA GLY A 143 2.44 2.20 1.07
C GLY A 143 3.81 1.68 1.47
N THR A 144 4.85 2.34 0.98
CA THR A 144 6.23 1.93 1.28
C THR A 144 6.49 1.91 2.79
N TYR A 145 6.01 2.92 3.51
CA TYR A 145 6.27 3.11 4.94
C TYR A 145 5.07 2.84 5.85
N ILE A 146 3.96 2.30 5.32
CA ILE A 146 2.70 2.14 6.08
C ILE A 146 2.88 1.32 7.38
N LEU A 147 3.87 0.44 7.44
CA LEU A 147 4.22 -0.38 8.59
C LEU A 147 5.59 0.01 9.19
N ALA A 148 6.09 1.23 8.94
CA ALA A 148 7.38 1.65 9.50
C ALA A 148 7.34 1.76 11.03
N ASN A 149 8.42 1.30 11.71
CA ASN A 149 8.57 1.38 13.17
C ASN A 149 9.05 2.77 13.61
N ALA A 150 8.44 3.82 13.09
CA ALA A 150 8.70 5.21 13.43
C ALA A 150 7.37 5.93 13.67
N GLN A 151 7.35 6.96 14.51
CA GLN A 151 6.15 7.77 14.69
C GLN A 151 5.91 8.65 13.45
N PRO A 152 4.64 8.84 13.05
CA PRO A 152 3.39 8.28 13.61
C PRO A 152 3.04 6.88 13.08
N TRP A 153 3.73 6.38 12.05
CA TRP A 153 3.47 5.13 11.30
C TRP A 153 3.31 3.90 12.20
N ARG A 154 4.12 3.83 13.27
CA ARG A 154 4.09 2.71 14.22
C ARG A 154 2.69 2.43 14.81
N LYS A 155 1.85 3.47 14.92
CA LYS A 155 0.50 3.33 15.47
C LYS A 155 -0.45 2.60 14.51
N ILE A 156 -0.19 2.68 13.20
CA ILE A 156 -1.04 2.10 12.16
C ILE A 156 -1.14 0.58 12.28
N GLY A 157 -0.04 -0.09 12.65
CA GLY A 157 -0.04 -1.54 12.83
C GLY A 157 -1.06 -2.07 13.84
N GLY A 158 -1.50 -1.25 14.81
CA GLY A 158 -2.55 -1.60 15.77
C GLY A 158 -3.98 -1.29 15.30
N LEU A 159 -4.13 -0.60 14.18
CA LEU A 159 -5.41 -0.18 13.62
C LEU A 159 -5.87 -1.06 12.44
N VAL A 160 -4.98 -1.85 11.88
CA VAL A 160 -5.27 -2.75 10.76
C VAL A 160 -5.43 -4.18 11.22
N ASP A 161 -6.19 -4.97 10.48
CA ASP A 161 -6.47 -6.38 10.80
C ASP A 161 -5.35 -7.30 10.30
N GLU A 162 -4.75 -6.96 9.15
CA GLU A 162 -3.65 -7.72 8.54
C GLU A 162 -2.48 -6.78 8.18
N ARG A 163 -1.25 -7.23 8.44
CA ARG A 163 -0.01 -6.52 8.15
C ARG A 163 0.85 -7.39 7.23
N TRP A 164 0.94 -6.98 5.97
CA TRP A 164 1.70 -7.72 4.96
C TRP A 164 2.93 -6.95 4.53
N PHE A 165 4.02 -7.66 4.37
CA PHE A 165 5.26 -7.11 3.87
C PHE A 165 5.69 -7.81 2.60
N VAL A 166 5.88 -7.05 1.52
CA VAL A 166 6.35 -7.58 0.24
C VAL A 166 7.87 -7.45 0.19
N PHE A 167 8.53 -8.60 0.29
CA PHE A 167 9.96 -8.71 0.14
C PHE A 167 10.31 -9.02 -1.32
N VAL A 168 11.39 -8.43 -1.80
CA VAL A 168 11.98 -8.69 -3.11
C VAL A 168 13.50 -8.61 -3.01
N MET A 169 14.19 -9.44 -3.76
CA MET A 169 15.66 -9.41 -3.86
C MET A 169 16.12 -8.06 -4.41
N PRO A 170 17.25 -7.51 -3.91
CA PRO A 170 17.71 -6.17 -4.28
C PRO A 170 17.88 -5.96 -5.79
N ASP A 171 18.41 -6.95 -6.50
CA ASP A 171 18.64 -6.86 -7.95
C ASP A 171 17.32 -6.80 -8.72
N VAL A 172 16.35 -7.65 -8.36
CA VAL A 172 15.01 -7.65 -8.95
C VAL A 172 14.27 -6.33 -8.65
N ALA A 173 14.40 -5.84 -7.41
CA ALA A 173 13.83 -4.54 -7.03
C ALA A 173 14.41 -3.39 -7.85
N ARG A 174 15.74 -3.45 -8.11
CA ARG A 174 16.47 -2.43 -8.88
C ARG A 174 16.00 -2.39 -10.34
N GLU A 175 15.91 -3.54 -10.97
CA GLU A 175 15.43 -3.64 -12.36
C GLU A 175 13.99 -3.14 -12.50
N ARG A 176 13.09 -3.64 -11.64
CA ARG A 176 11.67 -3.24 -11.65
C ARG A 176 11.49 -1.77 -11.32
N GLY A 177 12.21 -1.25 -10.33
CA GLY A 177 12.15 0.14 -9.93
C GLY A 177 12.69 1.09 -10.99
N ALA A 178 13.81 0.74 -11.65
CA ALA A 178 14.35 1.50 -12.78
C ALA A 178 13.37 1.51 -13.97
N ARG A 179 12.78 0.36 -14.30
CA ARG A 179 11.75 0.29 -15.35
C ARG A 179 10.55 1.17 -15.05
N GLN A 180 10.08 1.19 -13.79
CA GLN A 180 8.98 2.07 -13.40
C GLN A 180 9.28 3.55 -13.59
N TYR A 181 10.53 3.99 -13.41
CA TYR A 181 10.91 5.37 -13.69
C TYR A 181 10.85 5.73 -15.17
N LEU A 182 11.22 4.78 -16.05
CA LEU A 182 11.10 4.93 -17.50
C LEU A 182 9.64 4.95 -17.95
N ASP A 183 8.87 3.95 -17.53
CA ASP A 183 7.48 3.78 -17.94
C ASP A 183 6.60 5.00 -17.52
N LYS A 184 6.93 5.61 -16.38
CA LYS A 184 6.28 6.83 -15.87
C LYS A 184 6.87 8.12 -16.46
N GLY A 185 7.83 8.05 -17.37
CA GLY A 185 8.48 9.23 -17.95
C GLY A 185 9.23 10.12 -16.95
N ILE A 186 9.67 9.56 -15.81
CA ILE A 186 10.39 10.29 -14.76
C ILE A 186 11.81 10.62 -15.22
N VAL A 187 12.37 9.76 -16.02
CA VAL A 187 13.69 9.87 -16.67
C VAL A 187 13.59 9.46 -18.13
N GLY A 188 14.56 9.89 -18.93
CA GLY A 188 14.57 9.66 -20.38
C GLY A 188 15.35 8.42 -20.82
N THR A 189 16.25 7.92 -19.99
CA THR A 189 17.16 6.82 -20.35
C THR A 189 17.23 5.75 -19.26
N GLU A 190 17.60 4.55 -19.67
CA GLU A 190 17.79 3.43 -18.74
C GLU A 190 18.91 3.71 -17.72
N GLU A 191 20.00 4.32 -18.17
CA GLU A 191 21.12 4.70 -17.30
C GLU A 191 20.69 5.68 -16.20
N GLU A 192 19.90 6.69 -16.57
CA GLU A 192 19.31 7.64 -15.59
C GLU A 192 18.36 6.92 -14.63
N ALA A 193 17.60 5.95 -15.11
CA ALA A 193 16.66 5.18 -14.29
C ALA A 193 17.39 4.37 -13.21
N PHE A 194 18.43 3.65 -13.59
CA PHE A 194 19.26 2.90 -12.64
C PHE A 194 19.97 3.81 -11.65
N ARG A 195 20.58 4.90 -12.12
CA ARG A 195 21.21 5.89 -11.24
C ARG A 195 20.24 6.44 -10.21
N ARG A 196 19.05 6.85 -10.65
CA ARG A 196 18.02 7.37 -9.74
C ARG A 196 17.53 6.32 -8.73
N TYR A 197 17.40 5.08 -9.16
CA TYR A 197 17.06 4.00 -8.25
C TYR A 197 18.18 3.79 -7.22
N ASP A 198 19.43 3.79 -7.62
CA ASP A 198 20.58 3.61 -6.73
C ASP A 198 20.66 4.74 -5.68
N GLU A 199 20.32 5.97 -6.07
CA GLU A 199 20.28 7.14 -5.17
C GLU A 199 19.12 7.11 -4.16
N ILE A 200 17.94 6.59 -4.52
CA ILE A 200 16.73 6.68 -3.72
C ILE A 200 16.22 5.30 -3.30
N GLY A 201 16.05 4.39 -4.26
CA GLY A 201 15.44 3.08 -4.06
C GLY A 201 16.22 2.18 -3.11
N VAL A 202 17.54 2.17 -3.23
CA VAL A 202 18.41 1.36 -2.36
C VAL A 202 18.27 1.76 -0.89
N TYR A 203 18.26 3.07 -0.60
CA TYR A 203 18.10 3.56 0.77
C TYR A 203 16.69 3.29 1.32
N THR A 204 15.68 3.54 0.49
CA THR A 204 14.28 3.25 0.83
C THR A 204 14.10 1.77 1.18
N ASN A 205 14.58 0.86 0.32
CA ASN A 205 14.43 -0.57 0.51
C ASN A 205 15.20 -1.06 1.74
N LYS A 206 16.43 -0.58 1.97
CA LYS A 206 17.17 -0.87 3.20
C LYS A 206 16.44 -0.40 4.43
N TYR A 207 15.84 0.81 4.38
CA TYR A 207 15.12 1.37 5.52
C TYR A 207 13.91 0.49 5.86
N VAL A 208 13.01 0.22 4.92
CA VAL A 208 11.78 -0.53 5.21
C VAL A 208 12.04 -1.98 5.58
N ASN A 209 13.06 -2.63 4.99
CA ASN A 209 13.45 -3.99 5.34
C ASN A 209 13.96 -4.10 6.79
N ARG A 210 14.51 -3.03 7.36
CA ARG A 210 15.08 -3.02 8.70
C ARG A 210 14.17 -2.43 9.76
N HIS A 211 13.26 -1.55 9.38
CA HIS A 211 12.50 -0.71 10.30
C HIS A 211 10.99 -0.87 10.15
N SER A 212 10.52 -2.00 9.63
CA SER A 212 9.09 -2.34 9.65
C SER A 212 8.69 -2.93 11.00
N CYS A 213 7.45 -2.66 11.44
CA CYS A 213 6.83 -3.31 12.59
C CYS A 213 6.65 -4.81 12.33
N ARG A 214 6.24 -5.55 13.37
CA ARG A 214 5.82 -6.94 13.23
C ARG A 214 4.76 -7.07 12.14
N VAL A 215 4.97 -8.01 11.21
CA VAL A 215 4.06 -8.34 10.11
C VAL A 215 3.45 -9.73 10.34
N ASP A 216 2.26 -9.94 9.79
CA ASP A 216 1.55 -11.23 9.87
C ASP A 216 1.95 -12.13 8.69
N VAL A 217 2.17 -11.52 7.52
CA VAL A 217 2.54 -12.22 6.29
C VAL A 217 3.73 -11.55 5.61
N VAL A 218 4.73 -12.36 5.23
CA VAL A 218 5.80 -11.94 4.31
C VAL A 218 5.52 -12.56 2.96
N ILE A 219 5.44 -11.73 1.93
CA ILE A 219 5.20 -12.16 0.55
C ILE A 219 6.52 -12.01 -0.20
N GLU A 220 7.15 -13.11 -0.59
CA GLU A 220 8.32 -13.09 -1.44
C GLU A 220 7.89 -12.97 -2.90
N ASN A 221 8.34 -11.92 -3.58
CA ASN A 221 7.97 -11.60 -4.96
C ASN A 221 9.21 -11.44 -5.86
N ASN A 222 9.98 -12.52 -5.99
CA ASN A 222 11.25 -12.51 -6.73
C ASN A 222 11.10 -12.93 -8.22
N ASP A 223 10.01 -13.62 -8.57
CA ASP A 223 9.82 -14.14 -9.92
C ASP A 223 8.93 -13.22 -10.75
N ASP A 224 9.43 -12.77 -11.91
CA ASP A 224 8.61 -12.15 -12.96
C ASP A 224 7.78 -13.22 -13.71
N THR A 225 8.03 -14.49 -13.41
CA THR A 225 7.47 -15.65 -14.11
C THR A 225 6.33 -16.35 -13.37
N VAL A 226 5.77 -15.76 -12.29
CA VAL A 226 4.46 -16.26 -11.85
C VAL A 226 3.46 -15.81 -12.90
N PRO A 227 3.09 -16.68 -13.86
CA PRO A 227 2.09 -16.33 -14.83
C PRO A 227 0.83 -16.02 -14.03
N LEU A 228 0.30 -14.84 -14.23
CA LEU A 228 -1.01 -14.42 -13.72
C LEU A 228 -2.10 -15.09 -14.58
N THR A 229 -1.87 -16.33 -14.98
CA THR A 229 -2.79 -17.06 -15.84
C THR A 229 -3.35 -18.26 -15.09
N GLU A 230 -4.65 -18.18 -14.96
CA GLU A 230 -5.68 -19.16 -14.67
C GLU A 230 -6.08 -19.31 -13.21
#